data_4ce5c4b4e16c4762224beb782b4840c0
#
_entry.id   4ce5c4b4e16c4762224beb782b4840c0
#
_cell.length_a   1.000
_cell.length_b   1.000
_cell.length_c   1.000
_cell.angle_alpha   90.00
_cell.angle_beta   90.00
_cell.angle_gamma   90.00
#
_symmetry.space_group_name_H-M   'P 1'
#
loop_
_entity.id
_entity.type
_entity.pdbx_description
1 polymer ?
#
loop_
_entity_poly.entity_id
_entity_poly.type
_entity_poly.pdbx_seq_one_letter_code
_entity_poly.pdbx_strand_id
1 'polypeptide(L)'
;MLAPAMVLFLLFLAAPIVYTVFLSFQKLTVTGLGLGPGATKPVWAGFSNYVSALSDPSFLQSAIRVLVYGLIVVPSMLFLALLFALLLDSRRSRARNFSRIAIFLPYAVPAVIASLIWGFLYLPSVSPFYDIASQLGWKHPPELLSGELVIFAIANIALWGGVGFNMVVMYTSLKSIPTELYEAARLDGASEVQIAWRVKVPMIVPALIMTAIFSMISTLQLFSEPTTLRPISNAISSTFTPLMTVYRDALTRNDIYSASAASVAIAVVTFALSFGFLRLIQRGAFSQES
;
A
#
# COMPACT_ATOMS: atom_id res chain seq x y z
N MET A 1 -18.04 -25.01 16.38
CA MET A 1 -17.15 -24.00 16.97
C MET A 1 -16.99 -22.73 16.12
N LEU A 2 -17.35 -22.73 14.81
CA LEU A 2 -17.26 -21.53 13.96
C LEU A 2 -18.40 -20.51 14.12
N ALA A 3 -19.53 -20.89 14.71
CA ALA A 3 -20.72 -20.03 14.79
C ALA A 3 -20.47 -18.65 15.44
N PRO A 4 -19.77 -18.52 16.58
CA PRO A 4 -19.49 -17.20 17.16
C PRO A 4 -18.66 -16.30 16.24
N ALA A 5 -17.64 -16.86 15.58
CA ALA A 5 -16.80 -16.11 14.65
C ALA A 5 -17.59 -15.67 13.40
N MET A 6 -18.48 -16.51 12.87
CA MET A 6 -19.36 -16.16 11.76
C MET A 6 -20.37 -15.07 12.14
N VAL A 7 -20.94 -15.11 13.34
CA VAL A 7 -21.85 -14.07 13.82
C VAL A 7 -21.12 -12.73 13.92
N LEU A 8 -19.92 -12.69 14.51
CA LEU A 8 -19.11 -11.48 14.60
C LEU A 8 -18.73 -10.94 13.22
N PHE A 9 -18.33 -11.83 12.30
CA PHE A 9 -18.03 -11.46 10.91
C PHE A 9 -19.25 -10.81 10.21
N LEU A 10 -20.42 -11.44 10.33
CA LEU A 10 -21.64 -10.94 9.70
C LEU A 10 -22.06 -9.59 10.29
N LEU A 11 -22.02 -9.43 11.61
CA LEU A 11 -22.47 -8.20 12.28
C LEU A 11 -21.48 -7.03 12.09
N PHE A 12 -20.16 -7.28 12.19
CA PHE A 12 -19.18 -6.19 12.24
C PHE A 12 -18.43 -5.96 10.92
N LEU A 13 -18.47 -6.89 9.98
CA LEU A 13 -17.85 -6.73 8.67
C LEU A 13 -18.88 -6.76 7.53
N ALA A 14 -19.65 -7.83 7.40
CA ALA A 14 -20.54 -7.97 6.25
C ALA A 14 -21.70 -6.95 6.28
N ALA A 15 -22.37 -6.75 7.41
CA ALA A 15 -23.50 -5.83 7.50
C ALA A 15 -23.10 -4.36 7.23
N PRO A 16 -21.99 -3.79 7.78
CA PRO A 16 -21.55 -2.44 7.42
C PRO A 16 -21.17 -2.30 5.94
N ILE A 17 -20.56 -3.32 5.33
CA ILE A 17 -20.22 -3.30 3.90
C ILE A 17 -21.52 -3.22 3.06
N VAL A 18 -22.48 -4.10 3.34
CA VAL A 18 -23.78 -4.09 2.63
C VAL A 18 -24.50 -2.75 2.82
N TYR A 19 -24.45 -2.20 4.03
CA TYR A 19 -25.04 -0.90 4.31
C TYR A 19 -24.35 0.23 3.57
N THR A 20 -23.02 0.22 3.47
CA THR A 20 -22.25 1.18 2.64
C THR A 20 -22.63 1.08 1.17
N VAL A 21 -22.77 -0.13 0.64
CA VAL A 21 -23.26 -0.34 -0.74
C VAL A 21 -24.67 0.22 -0.91
N PHE A 22 -25.57 0.02 0.06
CA PHE A 22 -26.91 0.58 0.03
C PHE A 22 -26.89 2.13 0.04
N LEU A 23 -26.09 2.75 0.93
CA LEU A 23 -25.93 4.20 1.00
C LEU A 23 -25.38 4.80 -0.30
N SER A 24 -24.51 4.08 -1.00
CA SER A 24 -23.88 4.56 -2.24
C SER A 24 -24.88 4.87 -3.37
N PHE A 25 -26.08 4.24 -3.32
CA PHE A 25 -27.18 4.47 -4.27
C PHE A 25 -28.18 5.53 -3.81
N GLN A 26 -27.92 6.19 -2.67
CA GLN A 26 -28.77 7.23 -2.14
C GLN A 26 -28.10 8.61 -2.22
N LYS A 27 -28.90 9.69 -2.18
CA LYS A 27 -28.42 11.07 -2.03
C LYS A 27 -29.38 11.86 -1.15
N LEU A 28 -28.87 12.91 -0.49
CA LEU A 28 -29.74 13.87 0.18
C LEU A 28 -30.39 14.80 -0.84
N THR A 29 -31.70 14.97 -0.70
CA THR A 29 -32.44 15.97 -1.45
C THR A 29 -33.03 16.96 -0.46
N VAL A 30 -32.86 18.25 -0.75
CA VAL A 30 -33.43 19.34 0.04
C VAL A 30 -34.89 19.55 -0.42
N THR A 31 -35.82 19.46 0.51
CA THR A 31 -37.24 19.73 0.26
C THR A 31 -37.62 21.12 0.78
N GLY A 32 -38.29 21.93 -0.04
CA GLY A 32 -38.63 23.30 0.30
C GLY A 32 -37.45 24.26 0.37
N LEU A 33 -37.48 25.20 1.33
CA LEU A 33 -36.41 26.19 1.52
C LEU A 33 -35.20 25.66 2.29
N GLY A 34 -35.14 24.37 2.61
CA GLY A 34 -34.01 23.77 3.32
C GLY A 34 -33.94 24.13 4.82
N LEU A 35 -34.91 24.83 5.36
CA LEU A 35 -34.92 25.33 6.72
C LEU A 35 -35.85 24.46 7.57
N GLY A 36 -35.31 23.84 8.62
CA GLY A 36 -36.04 23.08 9.63
C GLY A 36 -35.76 21.59 9.72
N PRO A 37 -36.21 20.92 10.77
CA PRO A 37 -36.05 19.47 10.95
C PRO A 37 -36.76 18.70 9.84
N GLY A 38 -36.02 17.82 9.13
CA GLY A 38 -36.57 17.03 8.03
C GLY A 38 -36.58 17.71 6.65
N ALA A 39 -35.92 18.87 6.52
CA ALA A 39 -35.73 19.55 5.23
C ALA A 39 -34.87 18.74 4.25
N THR A 40 -34.08 17.81 4.72
CA THR A 40 -33.28 16.88 3.92
C THR A 40 -33.79 15.46 4.06
N LYS A 41 -34.01 14.77 2.94
CA LYS A 41 -34.43 13.36 2.94
C LYS A 41 -33.53 12.55 2.01
N PRO A 42 -33.14 11.34 2.42
CA PRO A 42 -32.45 10.42 1.53
C PRO A 42 -33.42 9.94 0.43
N VAL A 43 -33.00 10.04 -0.81
CA VAL A 43 -33.72 9.52 -1.97
C VAL A 43 -32.84 8.62 -2.78
N TRP A 44 -33.44 7.70 -3.51
CA TRP A 44 -32.71 6.83 -4.43
C TRP A 44 -32.08 7.65 -5.57
N ALA A 45 -30.77 7.53 -5.72
CA ALA A 45 -29.97 8.27 -6.68
C ALA A 45 -29.46 7.41 -7.84
N GLY A 46 -29.68 6.09 -7.79
CA GLY A 46 -29.07 5.17 -8.76
C GLY A 46 -27.55 5.32 -8.79
N PHE A 47 -26.98 5.44 -9.97
CA PHE A 47 -25.52 5.57 -10.16
C PHE A 47 -25.00 7.02 -10.14
N SER A 48 -25.85 8.01 -9.82
CA SER A 48 -25.43 9.43 -9.94
C SER A 48 -24.22 9.77 -9.06
N ASN A 49 -24.11 9.19 -7.85
CA ASN A 49 -22.95 9.42 -6.98
C ASN A 49 -21.65 8.84 -7.57
N TYR A 50 -21.73 7.68 -8.23
CA TYR A 50 -20.60 7.07 -8.92
C TYR A 50 -20.13 7.94 -10.09
N VAL A 51 -21.07 8.42 -10.90
CA VAL A 51 -20.76 9.34 -12.01
C VAL A 51 -20.11 10.61 -11.48
N SER A 52 -20.67 11.21 -10.43
CA SER A 52 -20.10 12.41 -9.81
C SER A 52 -18.69 12.16 -9.25
N ALA A 53 -18.49 11.07 -8.51
CA ALA A 53 -17.18 10.74 -7.91
C ALA A 53 -16.13 10.46 -9.01
N LEU A 54 -16.47 9.68 -10.03
CA LEU A 54 -15.54 9.31 -11.11
C LEU A 54 -15.31 10.43 -12.12
N SER A 55 -16.15 11.47 -12.13
CA SER A 55 -15.98 12.68 -12.96
C SER A 55 -15.31 13.83 -12.22
N ASP A 56 -15.11 13.71 -10.90
CA ASP A 56 -14.40 14.75 -10.11
C ASP A 56 -12.92 14.76 -10.47
N PRO A 57 -12.38 15.86 -11.05
CA PRO A 57 -10.98 15.98 -11.40
C PRO A 57 -10.05 15.74 -10.20
N SER A 58 -10.44 16.14 -8.99
CA SER A 58 -9.64 15.95 -7.78
C SER A 58 -9.53 14.47 -7.40
N PHE A 59 -10.62 13.71 -7.55
CA PHE A 59 -10.63 12.26 -7.34
C PHE A 59 -9.78 11.52 -8.38
N LEU A 60 -9.91 11.88 -9.66
CA LEU A 60 -9.10 11.28 -10.73
C LEU A 60 -7.61 11.56 -10.57
N GLN A 61 -7.23 12.80 -10.23
CA GLN A 61 -5.83 13.15 -9.95
C GLN A 61 -5.29 12.36 -8.75
N SER A 62 -6.10 12.18 -7.71
CA SER A 62 -5.72 11.38 -6.54
C SER A 62 -5.51 9.90 -6.90
N ALA A 63 -6.37 9.34 -7.76
CA ALA A 63 -6.24 7.97 -8.26
C ALA A 63 -4.97 7.79 -9.10
N ILE A 64 -4.69 8.71 -10.04
CA ILE A 64 -3.46 8.70 -10.83
C ILE A 64 -2.23 8.78 -9.91
N ARG A 65 -2.25 9.64 -8.88
CA ARG A 65 -1.15 9.77 -7.93
C ARG A 65 -0.89 8.47 -7.17
N VAL A 66 -1.93 7.77 -6.72
CA VAL A 66 -1.79 6.47 -6.06
C VAL A 66 -1.29 5.40 -7.03
N LEU A 67 -1.69 5.43 -8.30
CA LEU A 67 -1.14 4.52 -9.31
C LEU A 67 0.36 4.76 -9.55
N VAL A 68 0.80 6.03 -9.69
CA VAL A 68 2.22 6.38 -9.81
C VAL A 68 2.99 5.95 -8.56
N TYR A 69 2.45 6.22 -7.37
CA TYR A 69 3.01 5.75 -6.11
C TYR A 69 3.16 4.22 -6.09
N GLY A 70 2.15 3.49 -6.53
CA GLY A 70 2.17 2.03 -6.61
C GLY A 70 3.23 1.49 -7.56
N LEU A 71 3.41 2.14 -8.71
CA LEU A 71 4.46 1.78 -9.68
C LEU A 71 5.88 1.98 -9.12
N ILE A 72 6.04 2.86 -8.15
CA ILE A 72 7.31 3.06 -7.45
C ILE A 72 7.45 2.06 -6.29
N VAL A 73 6.45 2.00 -5.41
CA VAL A 73 6.53 1.27 -4.14
C VAL A 73 6.50 -0.24 -4.36
N VAL A 74 5.59 -0.76 -5.18
CA VAL A 74 5.42 -2.23 -5.29
C VAL A 74 6.66 -2.91 -5.86
N PRO A 75 7.25 -2.48 -7.01
CA PRO A 75 8.47 -3.09 -7.51
C PRO A 75 9.67 -2.92 -6.55
N SER A 76 9.81 -1.73 -5.95
CA SER A 76 10.90 -1.46 -4.99
C SER A 76 10.77 -2.33 -3.74
N MET A 77 9.55 -2.51 -3.22
CA MET A 77 9.23 -3.36 -2.08
C MET A 77 9.63 -4.81 -2.36
N LEU A 78 9.19 -5.35 -3.50
CA LEU A 78 9.48 -6.73 -3.88
C LEU A 78 10.98 -6.95 -4.11
N PHE A 79 11.62 -6.01 -4.79
CA PHE A 79 13.06 -6.07 -5.06
C PHE A 79 13.88 -6.07 -3.76
N LEU A 80 13.63 -5.11 -2.86
CA LEU A 80 14.36 -5.01 -1.59
C LEU A 80 14.08 -6.20 -0.67
N ALA A 81 12.82 -6.63 -0.59
CA ALA A 81 12.45 -7.80 0.22
C ALA A 81 13.11 -9.07 -0.29
N LEU A 82 13.10 -9.30 -1.62
CA LEU A 82 13.77 -10.44 -2.24
C LEU A 82 15.27 -10.39 -2.03
N LEU A 83 15.89 -9.22 -2.26
CA LEU A 83 17.32 -9.03 -2.04
C LEU A 83 17.72 -9.38 -0.61
N PHE A 84 17.02 -8.84 0.39
CA PHE A 84 17.32 -9.15 1.79
C PHE A 84 17.03 -10.60 2.15
N ALA A 85 15.97 -11.21 1.61
CA ALA A 85 15.68 -12.63 1.83
C ALA A 85 16.81 -13.53 1.28
N LEU A 86 17.29 -13.27 0.06
CA LEU A 86 18.40 -14.01 -0.55
C LEU A 86 19.71 -13.80 0.18
N LEU A 87 20.02 -12.57 0.63
CA LEU A 87 21.22 -12.28 1.44
C LEU A 87 21.19 -12.99 2.78
N LEU A 88 20.05 -13.02 3.45
CA LEU A 88 19.87 -13.75 4.71
C LEU A 88 19.91 -15.28 4.54
N ASP A 89 19.52 -15.78 3.37
CA ASP A 89 19.59 -17.22 3.07
C ASP A 89 20.99 -17.69 2.68
N SER A 90 21.90 -16.76 2.37
CA SER A 90 23.27 -17.11 2.00
C SER A 90 24.04 -17.80 3.15
N ARG A 91 24.91 -18.77 2.84
CA ARG A 91 25.76 -19.48 3.83
C ARG A 91 26.73 -18.55 4.56
N ARG A 92 27.08 -17.39 3.99
CA ARG A 92 28.04 -16.42 4.55
C ARG A 92 27.44 -15.49 5.61
N SER A 93 26.13 -15.47 5.78
CA SER A 93 25.46 -14.58 6.76
C SER A 93 25.71 -15.02 8.20
N ARG A 94 26.70 -14.39 8.88
CA ARG A 94 27.09 -14.71 10.28
C ARG A 94 26.11 -14.15 11.30
N ALA A 95 25.48 -12.98 11.04
CA ALA A 95 24.55 -12.28 11.94
C ALA A 95 23.08 -12.45 11.52
N ARG A 96 22.71 -13.56 10.89
CA ARG A 96 21.41 -13.80 10.27
C ARG A 96 20.20 -13.44 11.17
N ASN A 97 20.21 -13.91 12.42
CA ASN A 97 19.10 -13.67 13.34
C ASN A 97 18.99 -12.19 13.73
N PHE A 98 20.11 -11.54 14.01
CA PHE A 98 20.14 -10.11 14.30
C PHE A 98 19.68 -9.29 13.10
N SER A 99 20.24 -9.54 11.92
CA SER A 99 19.85 -8.81 10.69
C SER A 99 18.36 -8.99 10.34
N ARG A 100 17.83 -10.22 10.53
CA ARG A 100 16.40 -10.48 10.32
C ARG A 100 15.53 -9.63 11.25
N ILE A 101 15.88 -9.58 12.54
CA ILE A 101 15.13 -8.77 13.52
C ILE A 101 15.27 -7.28 13.18
N ALA A 102 16.49 -6.81 12.89
CA ALA A 102 16.72 -5.40 12.56
C ALA A 102 15.96 -4.92 11.32
N ILE A 103 15.89 -5.75 10.27
CA ILE A 103 15.14 -5.43 9.03
C ILE A 103 13.63 -5.51 9.26
N PHE A 104 13.18 -6.40 10.16
CA PHE A 104 11.76 -6.57 10.47
C PHE A 104 11.23 -5.52 11.46
N LEU A 105 12.08 -4.99 12.34
CA LEU A 105 11.69 -4.09 13.44
C LEU A 105 10.87 -2.87 13.00
N PRO A 106 11.18 -2.20 11.88
CA PRO A 106 10.37 -1.09 11.37
C PRO A 106 8.90 -1.43 11.16
N TYR A 107 8.57 -2.66 10.76
CA TYR A 107 7.20 -3.11 10.56
C TYR A 107 6.35 -3.06 11.85
N ALA A 108 6.98 -3.21 13.01
CA ALA A 108 6.30 -3.12 14.30
C ALA A 108 5.95 -1.67 14.70
N VAL A 109 6.50 -0.67 14.02
CA VAL A 109 6.22 0.74 14.30
C VAL A 109 4.90 1.15 13.65
N PRO A 110 3.93 1.70 14.41
CA PRO A 110 2.68 2.20 13.82
C PRO A 110 2.92 3.24 12.72
N ALA A 111 2.18 3.16 11.62
CA ALA A 111 2.38 4.00 10.44
C ALA A 111 2.37 5.52 10.75
N VAL A 112 1.51 5.96 11.68
CA VAL A 112 1.46 7.37 12.13
C VAL A 112 2.78 7.78 12.80
N ILE A 113 3.33 6.93 13.67
CA ILE A 113 4.60 7.20 14.37
C ILE A 113 5.75 7.21 13.37
N ALA A 114 5.80 6.23 12.46
CA ALA A 114 6.78 6.20 11.38
C ALA A 114 6.74 7.48 10.53
N SER A 115 5.53 7.92 10.16
CA SER A 115 5.33 9.14 9.38
C SER A 115 5.77 10.40 10.12
N LEU A 116 5.56 10.49 11.42
CA LEU A 116 6.06 11.62 12.23
C LEU A 116 7.59 11.62 12.31
N ILE A 117 8.21 10.46 12.60
CA ILE A 117 9.68 10.34 12.67
C ILE A 117 10.29 10.79 11.33
N TRP A 118 9.85 10.21 10.22
CA TRP A 118 10.35 10.57 8.90
C TRP A 118 10.00 12.00 8.50
N GLY A 119 8.78 12.48 8.87
CA GLY A 119 8.36 13.84 8.64
C GLY A 119 9.31 14.86 9.25
N PHE A 120 9.72 14.65 10.51
CA PHE A 120 10.75 15.49 11.16
C PHE A 120 12.11 15.37 10.48
N LEU A 121 12.51 14.16 10.07
CA LEU A 121 13.76 13.95 9.34
C LEU A 121 13.77 14.62 7.94
N TYR A 122 12.61 14.93 7.37
CA TYR A 122 12.49 15.63 6.08
C TYR A 122 12.44 17.16 6.20
N LEU A 123 12.23 17.70 7.39
CA LEU A 123 12.19 19.16 7.60
C LEU A 123 13.60 19.76 7.55
N PRO A 124 13.89 20.74 6.67
CA PRO A 124 15.21 21.34 6.53
C PRO A 124 15.79 21.88 7.84
N SER A 125 14.92 22.37 8.74
CA SER A 125 15.31 23.00 10.01
C SER A 125 15.81 22.03 11.09
N VAL A 126 15.52 20.73 10.98
CA VAL A 126 15.86 19.71 12.00
C VAL A 126 16.50 18.45 11.41
N SER A 127 16.59 18.37 10.10
CA SER A 127 17.07 17.16 9.41
C SER A 127 18.58 17.04 9.42
N PRO A 128 19.15 15.97 9.96
CA PRO A 128 20.58 15.70 9.84
C PRO A 128 21.01 15.47 8.39
N PHE A 129 20.10 15.09 7.49
CA PHE A 129 20.41 14.92 6.07
C PHE A 129 20.70 16.25 5.39
N TYR A 130 19.98 17.32 5.75
CA TYR A 130 20.24 18.67 5.25
C TYR A 130 21.54 19.23 5.78
N ASP A 131 21.88 18.97 7.04
CA ASP A 131 23.16 19.37 7.64
C ASP A 131 24.33 18.69 6.91
N ILE A 132 24.25 17.38 6.68
CA ILE A 132 25.27 16.63 5.94
C ILE A 132 25.37 17.15 4.50
N ALA A 133 24.25 17.36 3.81
CA ALA A 133 24.22 17.86 2.44
C ALA A 133 24.86 19.26 2.34
N SER A 134 24.59 20.15 3.30
CA SER A 134 25.20 21.46 3.36
C SER A 134 26.73 21.41 3.58
N GLN A 135 27.21 20.51 4.45
CA GLN A 135 28.64 20.26 4.67
C GLN A 135 29.33 19.68 3.42
N LEU A 136 28.60 18.92 2.58
CA LEU A 136 29.09 18.42 1.29
C LEU A 136 29.02 19.48 0.17
N GLY A 137 28.65 20.73 0.48
CA GLY A 137 28.63 21.82 -0.47
C GLY A 137 27.33 22.02 -1.25
N TRP A 138 26.24 21.30 -0.89
CA TRP A 138 24.92 21.52 -1.48
C TRP A 138 24.29 22.78 -0.86
N LYS A 139 24.31 23.89 -1.58
CA LYS A 139 23.76 25.15 -1.10
C LYS A 139 22.26 25.16 -0.92
N HIS A 140 21.53 24.35 -1.71
CA HIS A 140 20.08 24.24 -1.71
C HIS A 140 19.66 22.76 -1.89
N PRO A 141 19.71 21.94 -0.85
CA PRO A 141 19.20 20.58 -0.93
C PRO A 141 17.70 20.59 -1.25
N PRO A 142 17.19 19.63 -2.03
CA PRO A 142 15.79 19.59 -2.42
C PRO A 142 14.89 19.33 -1.20
N GLU A 143 13.81 20.11 -1.07
CA GLU A 143 12.82 19.94 -0.01
C GLU A 143 11.95 18.71 -0.30
N LEU A 144 12.15 17.64 0.46
CA LEU A 144 11.49 16.35 0.24
C LEU A 144 9.97 16.38 0.48
N LEU A 145 9.48 17.34 1.29
CA LEU A 145 8.05 17.52 1.58
C LEU A 145 7.37 18.52 0.65
N SER A 146 8.03 18.97 -0.42
CA SER A 146 7.49 19.95 -1.37
C SER A 146 7.30 19.36 -2.77
N GLY A 147 6.38 19.94 -3.55
CA GLY A 147 6.15 19.61 -4.95
C GLY A 147 5.91 18.12 -5.21
N GLU A 148 6.55 17.60 -6.26
CA GLU A 148 6.43 16.20 -6.66
C GLU A 148 7.31 15.25 -5.83
N LEU A 149 8.27 15.78 -5.07
CA LEU A 149 9.18 14.97 -4.24
C LEU A 149 8.48 14.30 -3.05
N VAL A 150 7.37 14.87 -2.60
CA VAL A 150 6.60 14.32 -1.47
C VAL A 150 6.14 12.89 -1.71
N ILE A 151 5.91 12.48 -2.95
CA ILE A 151 5.52 11.11 -3.28
C ILE A 151 6.65 10.12 -2.98
N PHE A 152 7.91 10.50 -3.21
CA PHE A 152 9.09 9.69 -2.89
C PHE A 152 9.35 9.65 -1.38
N ALA A 153 9.08 10.76 -0.68
CA ALA A 153 9.16 10.79 0.78
C ALA A 153 8.14 9.81 1.41
N ILE A 154 6.90 9.82 0.94
CA ILE A 154 5.87 8.86 1.38
C ILE A 154 6.24 7.43 0.99
N ALA A 155 6.77 7.22 -0.22
CA ALA A 155 7.23 5.90 -0.69
C ALA A 155 8.35 5.34 0.20
N ASN A 156 9.31 6.18 0.62
CA ASN A 156 10.36 5.77 1.55
C ASN A 156 9.81 5.30 2.90
N ILE A 157 8.82 5.98 3.46
CA ILE A 157 8.18 5.57 4.73
C ILE A 157 7.56 4.18 4.59
N ALA A 158 6.81 3.96 3.50
CA ALA A 158 6.17 2.68 3.24
C ALA A 158 7.19 1.55 3.00
N LEU A 159 8.27 1.82 2.26
CA LEU A 159 9.35 0.87 2.05
C LEU A 159 10.06 0.53 3.36
N TRP A 160 10.42 1.54 4.15
CA TRP A 160 11.07 1.35 5.46
C TRP A 160 10.22 0.49 6.40
N GLY A 161 8.90 0.74 6.47
CA GLY A 161 7.98 -0.04 7.30
C GLY A 161 7.66 -1.43 6.73
N GLY A 162 7.54 -1.57 5.40
CA GLY A 162 6.95 -2.77 4.78
C GLY A 162 7.95 -3.83 4.30
N VAL A 163 9.20 -3.45 3.97
CA VAL A 163 10.19 -4.37 3.39
C VAL A 163 10.48 -5.55 4.32
N GLY A 164 10.53 -5.31 5.64
CA GLY A 164 10.86 -6.35 6.62
C GLY A 164 9.83 -7.47 6.65
N PHE A 165 8.54 -7.17 6.62
CA PHE A 165 7.47 -8.17 6.57
C PHE A 165 7.55 -9.01 5.27
N ASN A 166 7.63 -8.35 4.11
CA ASN A 166 7.73 -9.03 2.82
C ASN A 166 9.00 -9.91 2.73
N MET A 167 10.11 -9.42 3.26
CA MET A 167 11.36 -10.19 3.37
C MET A 167 11.18 -11.45 4.20
N VAL A 168 10.51 -11.39 5.36
CA VAL A 168 10.27 -12.58 6.22
C VAL A 168 9.44 -13.62 5.49
N VAL A 169 8.37 -13.20 4.76
CA VAL A 169 7.54 -14.13 3.97
C VAL A 169 8.38 -14.84 2.91
N MET A 170 9.17 -14.10 2.14
CA MET A 170 10.04 -14.67 1.10
C MET A 170 11.15 -15.56 1.70
N TYR A 171 11.76 -15.11 2.80
CA TYR A 171 12.80 -15.88 3.51
C TYR A 171 12.26 -17.21 4.04
N THR A 172 11.05 -17.22 4.60
CA THR A 172 10.41 -18.45 5.09
C THR A 172 10.14 -19.42 3.94
N SER A 173 9.71 -18.91 2.78
CA SER A 173 9.54 -19.72 1.58
C SER A 173 10.87 -20.27 1.04
N LEU A 174 11.96 -19.50 1.10
CA LEU A 174 13.29 -20.00 0.76
C LEU A 174 13.73 -21.14 1.68
N LYS A 175 13.35 -21.12 2.97
CA LYS A 175 13.67 -22.16 3.94
C LYS A 175 12.88 -23.46 3.75
N SER A 176 11.77 -23.44 3.02
CA SER A 176 11.02 -24.66 2.68
C SER A 176 11.59 -25.42 1.50
N ILE A 177 12.55 -24.86 0.76
CA ILE A 177 13.21 -25.53 -0.37
C ILE A 177 14.20 -26.58 0.17
N PRO A 178 14.10 -27.84 -0.31
CA PRO A 178 15.05 -28.90 0.06
C PRO A 178 16.49 -28.52 -0.27
N THR A 179 17.42 -28.75 0.69
CA THR A 179 18.84 -28.37 0.53
C THR A 179 19.56 -29.16 -0.56
N GLU A 180 19.06 -30.36 -0.86
CA GLU A 180 19.57 -31.26 -1.90
C GLU A 180 19.57 -30.61 -3.29
N LEU A 181 18.58 -29.75 -3.57
CA LEU A 181 18.51 -29.01 -4.85
C LEU A 181 19.66 -28.02 -5.01
N TYR A 182 20.08 -27.40 -3.91
CA TYR A 182 21.22 -26.48 -3.93
C TYR A 182 22.56 -27.21 -4.06
N GLU A 183 22.65 -28.40 -3.43
CA GLU A 183 23.84 -29.25 -3.49
C GLU A 183 24.02 -29.84 -4.87
N ALA A 184 22.96 -30.34 -5.49
CA ALA A 184 22.98 -30.82 -6.87
C ALA A 184 23.42 -29.71 -7.83
N ALA A 185 22.80 -28.50 -7.74
CA ALA A 185 23.18 -27.38 -8.60
C ALA A 185 24.66 -26.96 -8.43
N ARG A 186 25.24 -27.08 -7.20
CA ARG A 186 26.66 -26.81 -6.98
C ARG A 186 27.55 -27.88 -7.59
N LEU A 187 27.14 -29.17 -7.53
CA LEU A 187 27.87 -30.25 -8.19
C LEU A 187 27.90 -30.06 -9.70
N ASP A 188 26.81 -29.49 -10.28
CA ASP A 188 26.75 -29.10 -11.69
C ASP A 188 27.55 -27.82 -12.01
N GLY A 189 28.27 -27.25 -11.05
CA GLY A 189 29.15 -26.09 -11.23
C GLY A 189 28.41 -24.74 -11.21
N ALA A 190 27.14 -24.67 -10.76
CA ALA A 190 26.40 -23.41 -10.69
C ALA A 190 26.94 -22.49 -9.57
N SER A 191 27.16 -21.22 -9.91
CA SER A 191 27.51 -20.18 -8.94
C SER A 191 26.33 -19.85 -8.01
N GLU A 192 26.57 -19.26 -6.84
CA GLU A 192 25.52 -18.86 -5.87
C GLU A 192 24.49 -17.88 -6.51
N VAL A 193 24.92 -17.02 -7.43
CA VAL A 193 24.02 -16.11 -8.16
C VAL A 193 23.15 -16.91 -9.15
N GLN A 194 23.69 -17.89 -9.83
CA GLN A 194 22.93 -18.78 -10.72
C GLN A 194 21.92 -19.61 -9.93
N ILE A 195 22.30 -20.14 -8.77
CA ILE A 195 21.39 -20.85 -7.87
C ILE A 195 20.27 -19.92 -7.40
N ALA A 196 20.60 -18.67 -7.01
CA ALA A 196 19.58 -17.70 -6.62
C ALA A 196 18.53 -17.46 -7.71
N TRP A 197 18.95 -17.19 -8.94
CA TRP A 197 18.05 -16.82 -10.04
C TRP A 197 17.38 -18.00 -10.75
N ARG A 198 18.08 -19.16 -10.87
CA ARG A 198 17.58 -20.31 -11.61
C ARG A 198 16.89 -21.38 -10.75
N VAL A 199 17.15 -21.38 -9.43
CA VAL A 199 16.58 -22.36 -8.50
C VAL A 199 15.69 -21.67 -7.47
N LYS A 200 16.26 -20.75 -6.65
CA LYS A 200 15.55 -20.16 -5.52
C LYS A 200 14.37 -19.28 -5.94
N VAL A 201 14.61 -18.30 -6.82
CA VAL A 201 13.57 -17.34 -7.24
C VAL A 201 12.40 -18.05 -7.91
N PRO A 202 12.57 -18.97 -8.88
CA PRO A 202 11.45 -19.70 -9.47
C PRO A 202 10.65 -20.51 -8.45
N MET A 203 11.29 -21.13 -7.47
CA MET A 203 10.61 -21.95 -6.47
C MET A 203 9.77 -21.14 -5.46
N ILE A 204 10.12 -19.86 -5.23
CA ILE A 204 9.35 -18.98 -4.34
C ILE A 204 8.39 -18.04 -5.08
N VAL A 205 8.17 -18.25 -6.39
CA VAL A 205 7.19 -17.44 -7.17
C VAL A 205 5.83 -17.34 -6.49
N PRO A 206 5.25 -18.39 -5.88
CA PRO A 206 3.98 -18.25 -5.14
C PRO A 206 4.07 -17.23 -3.99
N ALA A 207 5.16 -17.19 -3.25
CA ALA A 207 5.37 -16.20 -2.18
C ALA A 207 5.59 -14.79 -2.75
N LEU A 208 6.29 -14.65 -3.88
CA LEU A 208 6.44 -13.38 -4.59
C LEU A 208 5.09 -12.83 -5.06
N ILE A 209 4.22 -13.67 -5.59
CA ILE A 209 2.86 -13.30 -6.02
C ILE A 209 2.04 -12.83 -4.82
N MET A 210 2.07 -13.58 -3.72
CA MET A 210 1.34 -13.25 -2.50
C MET A 210 1.78 -11.89 -1.92
N THR A 211 3.09 -11.68 -1.81
CA THR A 211 3.63 -10.40 -1.32
C THR A 211 3.35 -9.24 -2.27
N ALA A 212 3.36 -9.47 -3.59
CA ALA A 212 2.99 -8.48 -4.59
C ALA A 212 1.53 -8.05 -4.45
N ILE A 213 0.61 -9.00 -4.28
CA ILE A 213 -0.82 -8.71 -4.07
C ILE A 213 -1.03 -7.90 -2.79
N PHE A 214 -0.41 -8.29 -1.67
CA PHE A 214 -0.52 -7.54 -0.41
C PHE A 214 0.06 -6.14 -0.53
N SER A 215 1.23 -5.98 -1.17
CA SER A 215 1.83 -4.66 -1.41
C SER A 215 0.95 -3.79 -2.30
N MET A 216 0.32 -4.36 -3.32
CA MET A 216 -0.60 -3.64 -4.21
C MET A 216 -1.88 -3.19 -3.47
N ILE A 217 -2.48 -4.08 -2.66
CA ILE A 217 -3.65 -3.74 -1.83
C ILE A 217 -3.30 -2.62 -0.85
N SER A 218 -2.17 -2.75 -0.13
CA SER A 218 -1.69 -1.72 0.80
C SER A 218 -1.46 -0.37 0.12
N THR A 219 -0.88 -0.38 -1.08
CA THR A 219 -0.65 0.82 -1.90
C THR A 219 -1.94 1.54 -2.27
N LEU A 220 -2.97 0.80 -2.69
CA LEU A 220 -4.28 1.37 -3.04
C LEU A 220 -5.03 1.92 -1.81
N GLN A 221 -4.65 1.47 -0.61
CA GLN A 221 -5.18 1.92 0.67
C GLN A 221 -4.33 3.01 1.34
N LEU A 222 -3.46 3.70 0.59
CA LEU A 222 -2.61 4.78 1.10
C LEU A 222 -3.44 5.90 1.73
N PHE A 223 -3.29 6.07 3.05
CA PHE A 223 -4.04 7.05 3.83
C PHE A 223 -3.23 7.65 5.00
N SER A 224 -2.64 6.80 5.85
CA SER A 224 -2.03 7.21 7.12
C SER A 224 -0.84 8.14 6.94
N GLU A 225 0.08 7.80 6.04
CA GLU A 225 1.31 8.54 5.80
C GLU A 225 1.02 9.96 5.28
N PRO A 226 0.27 10.15 4.17
CA PRO A 226 0.00 11.50 3.69
C PRO A 226 -0.90 12.29 4.64
N THR A 227 -1.83 11.66 5.35
CA THR A 227 -2.67 12.35 6.33
C THR A 227 -1.84 12.90 7.49
N THR A 228 -0.87 12.12 7.97
CA THR A 228 0.04 12.52 9.07
C THR A 228 1.02 13.61 8.65
N LEU A 229 1.52 13.55 7.40
CA LEU A 229 2.46 14.56 6.87
C LEU A 229 1.78 15.86 6.43
N ARG A 230 0.49 15.85 6.17
CA ARG A 230 -0.26 17.00 5.66
C ARG A 230 -0.09 18.29 6.49
N PRO A 231 -0.04 18.29 7.83
CA PRO A 231 0.16 19.52 8.60
C PRO A 231 1.52 20.18 8.41
N ILE A 232 2.51 19.43 7.92
CA ILE A 232 3.90 19.90 7.73
C ILE A 232 4.30 19.97 6.25
N SER A 233 3.37 19.73 5.31
CA SER A 233 3.62 19.77 3.86
C SER A 233 2.49 20.46 3.11
N ASN A 234 2.79 21.55 2.44
CA ASN A 234 1.85 22.26 1.58
C ASN A 234 1.53 21.50 0.26
N ALA A 235 2.32 20.47 -0.07
CA ALA A 235 2.10 19.64 -1.26
C ALA A 235 0.99 18.58 -1.05
N ILE A 236 0.56 18.33 0.19
CA ILE A 236 -0.45 17.32 0.52
C ILE A 236 -1.81 17.98 0.76
N SER A 237 -2.69 17.90 -0.22
CA SER A 237 -4.08 18.37 -0.12
C SER A 237 -4.96 17.39 0.67
N SER A 238 -6.18 17.82 1.04
CA SER A 238 -7.19 16.93 1.64
C SER A 238 -7.72 15.87 0.66
N THR A 239 -7.35 15.96 -0.60
CA THR A 239 -7.70 15.04 -1.69
C THR A 239 -6.46 14.41 -2.30
N PHE A 240 -5.37 14.30 -1.54
CA PHE A 240 -4.10 13.78 -2.04
C PHE A 240 -4.21 12.33 -2.50
N THR A 241 -4.97 11.50 -1.78
CA THR A 241 -5.31 10.12 -2.16
C THR A 241 -6.82 9.93 -2.24
N PRO A 242 -7.32 8.89 -2.95
CA PRO A 242 -8.75 8.60 -3.01
C PRO A 242 -9.36 8.38 -1.62
N LEU A 243 -8.67 7.70 -0.71
CA LEU A 243 -9.16 7.49 0.67
C LEU A 243 -9.22 8.79 1.48
N MET A 244 -8.30 9.73 1.26
CA MET A 244 -8.39 11.06 1.87
C MET A 244 -9.59 11.85 1.33
N THR A 245 -9.94 11.68 0.05
CA THR A 245 -11.15 12.26 -0.53
C THR A 245 -12.40 11.69 0.14
N VAL A 246 -12.49 10.37 0.28
CA VAL A 246 -13.58 9.69 1.00
C VAL A 246 -13.69 10.21 2.43
N TYR A 247 -12.59 10.29 3.15
CA TYR A 247 -12.54 10.78 4.52
C TYR A 247 -13.03 12.23 4.63
N ARG A 248 -12.57 13.11 3.74
CA ARG A 248 -13.02 14.51 3.68
C ARG A 248 -14.53 14.60 3.42
N ASP A 249 -15.04 13.85 2.45
CA ASP A 249 -16.44 13.93 2.04
C ASP A 249 -17.36 13.37 3.15
N ALA A 250 -16.98 12.24 3.76
CA ALA A 250 -17.75 11.64 4.83
C ALA A 250 -17.77 12.50 6.11
N LEU A 251 -16.60 12.97 6.58
CA LEU A 251 -16.46 13.56 7.92
C LEU A 251 -16.39 15.09 7.94
N THR A 252 -15.88 15.71 6.86
CA THR A 252 -15.77 17.18 6.80
C THR A 252 -16.96 17.80 6.08
N ARG A 253 -17.42 17.16 5.00
CA ARG A 253 -18.56 17.64 4.22
C ARG A 253 -19.90 17.05 4.67
N ASN A 254 -19.88 16.04 5.54
CA ASN A 254 -21.05 15.25 5.97
C ASN A 254 -21.83 14.63 4.78
N ASP A 255 -21.15 14.37 3.67
CA ASP A 255 -21.73 13.70 2.50
C ASP A 255 -21.34 12.20 2.52
N ILE A 256 -22.04 11.45 3.37
CA ILE A 256 -21.81 10.01 3.53
C ILE A 256 -22.20 9.22 2.27
N TYR A 257 -23.07 9.74 1.42
CA TYR A 257 -23.59 9.07 0.22
C TYR A 257 -22.54 9.07 -0.90
N SER A 258 -21.97 10.23 -1.21
CA SER A 258 -20.86 10.34 -2.16
C SER A 258 -19.62 9.61 -1.65
N ALA A 259 -19.30 9.73 -0.37
CA ALA A 259 -18.20 9.00 0.25
C ALA A 259 -18.39 7.47 0.16
N SER A 260 -19.61 6.97 0.36
CA SER A 260 -19.94 5.54 0.21
C SER A 260 -19.75 5.08 -1.23
N ALA A 261 -20.21 5.86 -2.22
CA ALA A 261 -20.01 5.53 -3.64
C ALA A 261 -18.53 5.50 -4.03
N ALA A 262 -17.74 6.49 -3.59
CA ALA A 262 -16.30 6.52 -3.81
C ALA A 262 -15.58 5.33 -3.13
N SER A 263 -15.98 4.96 -1.90
CA SER A 263 -15.45 3.79 -1.20
C SER A 263 -15.71 2.49 -1.94
N VAL A 264 -16.94 2.29 -2.42
CA VAL A 264 -17.31 1.10 -3.20
C VAL A 264 -16.53 1.07 -4.52
N ALA A 265 -16.38 2.21 -5.21
CA ALA A 265 -15.59 2.30 -6.43
C ALA A 265 -14.11 1.91 -6.19
N ILE A 266 -13.48 2.42 -5.12
CA ILE A 266 -12.11 2.06 -4.73
C ILE A 266 -12.02 0.55 -4.46
N ALA A 267 -12.98 -0.01 -3.71
CA ALA A 267 -12.99 -1.45 -3.42
C ALA A 267 -13.09 -2.29 -4.70
N VAL A 268 -13.99 -1.94 -5.63
CA VAL A 268 -14.14 -2.63 -6.92
C VAL A 268 -12.86 -2.55 -7.75
N VAL A 269 -12.23 -1.38 -7.84
CA VAL A 269 -10.94 -1.22 -8.55
C VAL A 269 -9.85 -2.05 -7.90
N THR A 270 -9.77 -2.06 -6.56
CA THR A 270 -8.79 -2.87 -5.82
C THR A 270 -8.98 -4.35 -6.11
N PHE A 271 -10.22 -4.85 -6.07
CA PHE A 271 -10.53 -6.23 -6.44
C PHE A 271 -10.16 -6.54 -7.90
N ALA A 272 -10.57 -5.68 -8.83
CA ALA A 272 -10.29 -5.88 -10.26
C ALA A 272 -8.78 -5.95 -10.55
N LEU A 273 -8.00 -5.05 -9.97
CA LEU A 273 -6.54 -5.03 -10.11
C LEU A 273 -5.89 -6.28 -9.48
N SER A 274 -6.31 -6.66 -8.26
CA SER A 274 -5.76 -7.82 -7.55
C SER A 274 -6.07 -9.13 -8.28
N PHE A 275 -7.31 -9.33 -8.73
CA PHE A 275 -7.70 -10.52 -9.50
C PHE A 275 -7.09 -10.51 -10.90
N GLY A 276 -7.03 -9.35 -11.56
CA GLY A 276 -6.38 -9.19 -12.87
C GLY A 276 -4.93 -9.59 -12.81
N PHE A 277 -4.20 -9.08 -11.82
CA PHE A 277 -2.80 -9.41 -11.58
C PHE A 277 -2.60 -10.91 -11.33
N LEU A 278 -3.43 -11.51 -10.45
CA LEU A 278 -3.38 -12.94 -10.17
C LEU A 278 -3.58 -13.79 -11.44
N ARG A 279 -4.59 -13.45 -12.26
CA ARG A 279 -4.86 -14.16 -13.52
C ARG A 279 -3.75 -14.02 -14.54
N LEU A 280 -3.14 -12.84 -14.65
CA LEU A 280 -2.03 -12.62 -15.58
C LEU A 280 -0.83 -13.51 -15.24
N ILE A 281 -0.48 -13.61 -13.94
CA ILE A 281 0.67 -14.41 -13.52
C ILE A 281 0.37 -15.91 -13.64
N GLN A 282 -0.84 -16.37 -13.28
CA GLN A 282 -1.20 -17.78 -13.42
C GLN A 282 -1.11 -18.25 -14.88
N ARG A 283 -1.54 -17.44 -15.84
CA ARG A 283 -1.40 -17.77 -17.27
C ARG A 283 0.08 -17.90 -17.71
N GLY A 284 0.97 -17.06 -17.20
CA GLY A 284 2.41 -17.14 -17.51
C GLY A 284 3.10 -18.33 -16.84
N ALA A 285 2.69 -18.74 -15.64
CA ALA A 285 3.28 -19.86 -14.93
C ALA A 285 2.87 -21.23 -15.55
N PHE A 286 1.62 -21.36 -15.99
CA PHE A 286 1.12 -22.62 -16.61
C PHE A 286 1.50 -22.78 -18.08
N SER A 287 1.93 -21.75 -18.80
CA SER A 287 2.39 -21.86 -20.18
C SER A 287 3.82 -22.43 -20.32
N GLN A 288 4.51 -22.69 -19.22
CA GLN A 288 5.86 -23.31 -19.23
C GLN A 288 5.83 -24.83 -19.00
N GLU A 289 4.66 -25.42 -18.73
CA GLU A 289 4.52 -26.88 -18.56
C GLU A 289 3.95 -27.61 -19.80
N SER A 290 3.72 -26.89 -20.88
CA SER A 290 3.33 -27.44 -22.19
C SER A 290 4.45 -27.24 -23.20
#